data_746941f951ef85a80e86749e1cb7b509
#
_entry.id   746941f951ef85a80e86749e1cb7b509
#
_cell.length_a   1.000
_cell.length_b   1.000
_cell.length_c   1.000
_cell.angle_alpha   90.00
_cell.angle_beta   90.00
_cell.angle_gamma   90.00
#
_symmetry.space_group_name_H-M   'P 1'
#
loop_
_entity.id
_entity.type
_entity.pdbx_description
1 polymer ?
#
loop_
_entity_poly.entity_id
_entity_poly.type
_entity_poly.pdbx_seq_one_letter_code
_entity_poly.pdbx_strand_id
1 'polypeptide(L)'
;MLTRSDQTVEDCLDVLDDIAPLNLQHIGFKDVGVTPEQLHELHRRIKATGATSYMEVVSTTPAAALRSAQIARDLGVDRLLGGTAVDEILGILAGSSVAYLPFPGRPFDHPTKLGGTAQQIEDDTRAFRAKGCAGVDLLAYRATEADPIELVKAARRASDGILLVAGAVKNAAQIRALADAGADSFTVGSAALDGSFAPRRGSLRSQLQAVLDATR
;
A
#
# COMPACT_ATOMS: atom_id res chain seq x y z
N MET A 1 5.29 4.02 -3.80
CA MET A 1 4.60 4.95 -2.85
C MET A 1 5.40 6.24 -2.76
N LEU A 2 4.78 7.37 -3.01
CA LEU A 2 5.37 8.71 -2.84
C LEU A 2 5.36 9.12 -1.36
N THR A 3 5.93 8.24 -0.51
CA THR A 3 5.77 8.35 0.94
C THR A 3 7.06 8.10 1.70
N ARG A 4 7.27 8.90 2.74
CA ARG A 4 8.32 8.74 3.74
C ARG A 4 7.72 8.90 5.14
N SER A 5 8.15 8.10 6.11
CA SER A 5 7.66 8.15 7.50
C SER A 5 6.13 8.12 7.62
N ASP A 6 5.49 7.27 6.83
CA ASP A 6 4.03 7.10 6.74
C ASP A 6 3.24 8.36 6.32
N GLN A 7 3.87 9.28 5.60
CA GLN A 7 3.24 10.47 5.03
C GLN A 7 3.61 10.62 3.55
N THR A 8 2.72 11.21 2.75
CA THR A 8 3.07 11.67 1.40
C THR A 8 4.11 12.78 1.51
N VAL A 9 5.16 12.73 0.69
CA VAL A 9 6.23 13.74 0.72
C VAL A 9 5.71 15.07 0.21
N GLU A 10 6.15 16.18 0.83
CA GLU A 10 5.66 17.53 0.51
C GLU A 10 5.94 17.92 -0.95
N ASP A 11 7.06 17.47 -1.50
CA ASP A 11 7.49 17.67 -2.88
C ASP A 11 6.97 16.57 -3.84
N CYS A 12 5.87 15.92 -3.50
CA CYS A 12 5.33 14.77 -4.25
C CYS A 12 5.08 15.03 -5.74
N LEU A 13 4.77 16.27 -6.12
CA LEU A 13 4.57 16.64 -7.52
C LEU A 13 5.89 16.68 -8.28
N ASP A 14 6.95 17.23 -7.69
CA ASP A 14 8.30 17.26 -8.28
C ASP A 14 8.89 15.85 -8.36
N VAL A 15 8.65 15.04 -7.30
CA VAL A 15 9.03 13.62 -7.29
C VAL A 15 8.32 12.86 -8.40
N LEU A 16 7.02 13.11 -8.63
CA LEU A 16 6.27 12.49 -9.72
C LEU A 16 6.86 12.84 -11.08
N ASP A 17 7.21 14.12 -11.29
CA ASP A 17 7.85 14.57 -12.53
C ASP A 17 9.25 13.94 -12.72
N ASP A 18 10.04 13.83 -11.63
CA ASP A 18 11.35 13.18 -11.69
C ASP A 18 11.23 11.70 -12.10
N ILE A 19 10.25 10.96 -11.60
CA ILE A 19 10.11 9.53 -11.91
C ILE A 19 9.32 9.22 -13.18
N ALA A 20 8.72 10.23 -13.83
CA ALA A 20 7.91 10.05 -15.04
C ALA A 20 8.58 9.22 -16.15
N PRO A 21 9.91 9.38 -16.44
CA PRO A 21 10.58 8.57 -17.45
C PRO A 21 10.59 7.06 -17.21
N LEU A 22 10.28 6.61 -15.98
CA LEU A 22 10.22 5.18 -15.66
C LEU A 22 8.90 4.52 -16.08
N ASN A 23 7.90 5.30 -16.49
CA ASN A 23 6.57 4.82 -16.89
C ASN A 23 5.97 3.81 -15.90
N LEU A 24 6.00 4.15 -14.60
CA LEU A 24 5.49 3.27 -13.54
C LEU A 24 4.01 3.00 -13.74
N GLN A 25 3.64 1.72 -13.72
CA GLN A 25 2.25 1.30 -13.89
C GLN A 25 1.42 1.39 -12.60
N HIS A 26 2.08 1.56 -11.44
CA HIS A 26 1.45 1.61 -10.13
C HIS A 26 2.10 2.71 -9.30
N ILE A 27 1.30 3.70 -8.89
CA ILE A 27 1.78 4.83 -8.09
C ILE A 27 0.81 5.04 -6.93
N GLY A 28 1.34 5.17 -5.72
CA GLY A 28 0.53 5.36 -4.53
C GLY A 28 1.03 6.50 -3.65
N PHE A 29 0.12 6.95 -2.81
CA PHE A 29 0.31 8.03 -1.84
C PHE A 29 -0.50 7.73 -0.57
N LYS A 30 -0.40 8.59 0.43
CA LYS A 30 -1.21 8.56 1.66
C LYS A 30 -2.05 9.83 1.74
N ASP A 31 -3.14 9.76 2.50
CA ASP A 31 -4.08 10.87 2.70
C ASP A 31 -3.56 11.98 3.63
N VAL A 32 -2.33 11.84 4.12
CA VAL A 32 -1.66 12.77 5.03
C VAL A 32 -0.30 13.21 4.48
N GLY A 33 0.21 14.32 4.99
CA GLY A 33 1.53 14.89 4.63
C GLY A 33 1.45 16.03 3.60
N VAL A 34 0.32 16.20 2.94
CA VAL A 34 0.07 17.27 1.95
C VAL A 34 -1.31 17.88 2.12
N THR A 35 -1.56 19.04 1.50
CA THR A 35 -2.88 19.68 1.52
C THR A 35 -3.89 18.92 0.65
N PRO A 36 -5.20 19.08 0.88
CA PRO A 36 -6.22 18.48 0.00
C PRO A 36 -6.06 18.87 -1.47
N GLU A 37 -5.69 20.10 -1.76
CA GLU A 37 -5.48 20.61 -3.12
C GLU A 37 -4.30 19.91 -3.80
N GLN A 38 -3.19 19.74 -3.07
CA GLN A 38 -2.02 18.98 -3.55
C GLN A 38 -2.37 17.51 -3.78
N LEU A 39 -3.19 16.91 -2.90
CA LEU A 39 -3.63 15.52 -3.03
C LEU A 39 -4.46 15.32 -4.30
N HIS A 40 -5.40 16.25 -4.58
CA HIS A 40 -6.18 16.24 -5.81
C HIS A 40 -5.31 16.37 -7.06
N GLU A 41 -4.36 17.32 -7.04
CA GLU A 41 -3.46 17.54 -8.18
C GLU A 41 -2.54 16.34 -8.39
N LEU A 42 -2.00 15.77 -7.30
CA LEU A 42 -1.19 14.56 -7.37
C LEU A 42 -1.96 13.39 -8.00
N HIS A 43 -3.17 13.11 -7.51
CA HIS A 43 -4.01 12.06 -8.07
C HIS A 43 -4.33 12.31 -9.55
N ARG A 44 -4.71 13.54 -9.91
CA ARG A 44 -4.98 13.92 -11.31
C ARG A 44 -3.78 13.66 -12.22
N ARG A 45 -2.55 14.03 -11.78
CA ARG A 45 -1.32 13.79 -12.55
C ARG A 45 -1.00 12.31 -12.66
N ILE A 46 -1.15 11.53 -11.57
CA ILE A 46 -0.98 10.07 -11.61
C ILE A 46 -1.92 9.45 -12.66
N LYS A 47 -3.20 9.82 -12.64
CA LYS A 47 -4.17 9.30 -13.62
C LYS A 47 -3.83 9.69 -15.06
N ALA A 48 -3.27 10.88 -15.27
CA ALA A 48 -2.83 11.34 -16.60
C ALA A 48 -1.68 10.50 -17.17
N THR A 49 -0.87 9.82 -16.34
CA THR A 49 0.16 8.88 -16.82
C THR A 49 -0.39 7.52 -17.25
N GLY A 50 -1.65 7.22 -16.97
CA GLY A 50 -2.26 5.90 -17.16
C GLY A 50 -1.97 4.89 -16.04
N ALA A 51 -1.26 5.30 -15.00
CA ALA A 51 -0.95 4.43 -13.86
C ALA A 51 -2.19 4.13 -13.00
N THR A 52 -2.22 2.94 -12.42
CA THR A 52 -3.14 2.59 -11.34
C THR A 52 -2.77 3.39 -10.09
N SER A 53 -3.73 4.12 -9.54
CA SER A 53 -3.56 4.94 -8.35
C SER A 53 -3.93 4.20 -7.07
N TYR A 54 -3.13 4.38 -6.01
CA TYR A 54 -3.34 3.79 -4.70
C TYR A 54 -3.34 4.87 -3.64
N MET A 55 -4.29 4.83 -2.72
CA MET A 55 -4.27 5.63 -1.50
C MET A 55 -4.29 4.71 -0.28
N GLU A 56 -3.33 4.90 0.65
CA GLU A 56 -3.26 4.10 1.87
C GLU A 56 -3.71 4.92 3.07
N VAL A 57 -4.63 4.36 3.86
CA VAL A 57 -5.10 4.91 5.13
C VAL A 57 -4.00 4.80 6.18
N VAL A 58 -3.59 5.91 6.78
CA VAL A 58 -2.56 5.93 7.82
C VAL A 58 -3.14 5.73 9.21
N SER A 59 -4.32 6.29 9.45
CA SER A 59 -4.90 6.28 10.80
C SER A 59 -5.42 4.90 11.21
N THR A 60 -5.10 4.53 12.45
CA THR A 60 -5.66 3.35 13.12
C THR A 60 -6.99 3.65 13.83
N THR A 61 -7.44 4.92 13.86
CA THR A 61 -8.72 5.28 14.46
C THR A 61 -9.86 5.13 13.45
N PRO A 62 -11.02 4.54 13.82
CA PRO A 62 -12.14 4.36 12.90
C PRO A 62 -12.60 5.66 12.24
N ALA A 63 -12.80 6.72 13.02
CA ALA A 63 -13.27 8.01 12.49
C ALA A 63 -12.36 8.61 11.42
N ALA A 64 -11.04 8.51 11.59
CA ALA A 64 -10.10 9.00 10.58
C ALA A 64 -10.05 8.07 9.36
N ALA A 65 -10.10 6.75 9.55
CA ALA A 65 -10.18 5.80 8.45
C ALA A 65 -11.42 6.02 7.56
N LEU A 66 -12.57 6.33 8.16
CA LEU A 66 -13.78 6.65 7.40
C LEU A 66 -13.65 7.95 6.60
N ARG A 67 -13.01 9.00 7.17
CA ARG A 67 -12.70 10.22 6.40
C ARG A 67 -11.78 9.93 5.23
N SER A 68 -10.75 9.11 5.43
CA SER A 68 -9.85 8.69 4.35
C SER A 68 -10.58 7.93 3.25
N ALA A 69 -11.51 7.04 3.63
CA ALA A 69 -12.36 6.33 2.66
C ALA A 69 -13.24 7.28 1.84
N GLN A 70 -13.79 8.33 2.47
CA GLN A 70 -14.55 9.36 1.76
C GLN A 70 -13.66 10.13 0.76
N ILE A 71 -12.46 10.52 1.19
CA ILE A 71 -11.47 11.19 0.31
C ILE A 71 -11.13 10.28 -0.88
N ALA A 72 -10.87 9.00 -0.65
CA ALA A 72 -10.55 8.02 -1.70
C ALA A 72 -11.67 7.89 -2.72
N ARG A 73 -12.93 7.84 -2.25
CA ARG A 73 -14.12 7.81 -3.10
C ARG A 73 -14.25 9.09 -3.94
N ASP A 74 -14.10 10.25 -3.31
CA ASP A 74 -14.27 11.55 -3.95
C ASP A 74 -13.16 11.83 -4.98
N LEU A 75 -11.93 11.39 -4.71
CA LEU A 75 -10.83 11.40 -5.66
C LEU A 75 -11.04 10.40 -6.81
N GLY A 76 -11.73 9.30 -6.57
CA GLY A 76 -11.86 8.20 -7.53
C GLY A 76 -10.57 7.42 -7.71
N VAL A 77 -9.83 7.16 -6.62
CA VAL A 77 -8.63 6.32 -6.69
C VAL A 77 -8.99 4.90 -7.17
N ASP A 78 -8.06 4.23 -7.84
CA ASP A 78 -8.34 2.87 -8.30
C ASP A 78 -8.35 1.88 -7.12
N ARG A 79 -7.49 2.09 -6.11
CA ARG A 79 -7.39 1.20 -4.95
C ARG A 79 -7.22 1.96 -3.64
N LEU A 80 -8.05 1.60 -2.66
CA LEU A 80 -7.91 2.04 -1.27
C LEU A 80 -7.27 0.91 -0.45
N LEU A 81 -6.19 1.24 0.25
CA LEU A 81 -5.42 0.32 1.07
C LEU A 81 -5.62 0.63 2.55
N GLY A 82 -5.62 -0.41 3.39
CA GLY A 82 -5.60 -0.24 4.83
C GLY A 82 -6.95 0.02 5.49
N GLY A 83 -6.90 0.46 6.75
CA GLY A 83 -8.08 0.58 7.59
C GLY A 83 -8.59 -0.77 8.12
N THR A 84 -9.40 -0.71 9.19
CA THR A 84 -9.96 -1.89 9.88
C THR A 84 -11.47 -1.84 10.05
N ALA A 85 -12.12 -0.69 9.86
CA ALA A 85 -13.57 -0.52 9.89
C ALA A 85 -14.17 -0.96 8.55
N VAL A 86 -14.07 -2.26 8.24
CA VAL A 86 -14.29 -2.80 6.90
C VAL A 86 -15.71 -2.59 6.39
N ASP A 87 -16.72 -2.85 7.23
CA ASP A 87 -18.12 -2.75 6.82
C ASP A 87 -18.51 -1.30 6.52
N GLU A 88 -18.08 -0.38 7.36
CA GLU A 88 -18.35 1.05 7.21
C GLU A 88 -17.63 1.62 5.98
N ILE A 89 -16.37 1.21 5.76
CA ILE A 89 -15.61 1.63 4.57
C ILE A 89 -16.27 1.09 3.29
N LEU A 90 -16.68 -0.17 3.26
CA LEU A 90 -17.43 -0.74 2.13
C LEU A 90 -18.74 0.02 1.89
N GLY A 91 -19.44 0.43 2.95
CA GLY A 91 -20.63 1.27 2.87
C GLY A 91 -20.35 2.63 2.21
N ILE A 92 -19.24 3.28 2.58
CA ILE A 92 -18.81 4.54 1.96
C ILE A 92 -18.46 4.33 0.49
N LEU A 93 -17.76 3.25 0.14
CA LEU A 93 -17.31 2.98 -1.22
C LEU A 93 -18.41 2.41 -2.13
N ALA A 94 -19.59 2.11 -1.60
CA ALA A 94 -20.69 1.54 -2.37
C ALA A 94 -21.05 2.40 -3.60
N GLY A 95 -21.17 1.75 -4.75
CA GLY A 95 -21.45 2.42 -6.03
C GLY A 95 -20.25 3.15 -6.66
N SER A 96 -19.06 3.10 -6.06
CA SER A 96 -17.81 3.58 -6.67
C SER A 96 -17.06 2.43 -7.35
N SER A 97 -16.03 2.77 -8.14
CA SER A 97 -15.13 1.80 -8.76
C SER A 97 -13.89 1.50 -7.90
N VAL A 98 -13.80 2.05 -6.69
CA VAL A 98 -12.64 1.90 -5.80
C VAL A 98 -12.52 0.47 -5.29
N ALA A 99 -11.44 -0.22 -5.63
CA ALA A 99 -11.15 -1.54 -5.11
C ALA A 99 -10.55 -1.43 -3.69
N TYR A 100 -11.16 -2.08 -2.70
CA TYR A 100 -10.75 -1.96 -1.30
C TYR A 100 -9.92 -3.17 -0.84
N LEU A 101 -8.78 -2.88 -0.18
CA LEU A 101 -7.85 -3.84 0.39
C LEU A 101 -7.56 -3.48 1.86
N PRO A 102 -8.34 -3.96 2.83
CA PRO A 102 -8.14 -3.67 4.27
C PRO A 102 -6.87 -4.33 4.83
N PHE A 103 -6.43 -3.86 6.01
CA PHE A 103 -5.39 -4.52 6.80
C PHE A 103 -5.95 -5.73 7.54
N PRO A 104 -5.48 -6.97 7.27
CA PRO A 104 -5.75 -8.11 8.14
C PRO A 104 -4.85 -8.07 9.37
N GLY A 105 -5.28 -8.66 10.48
CA GLY A 105 -4.57 -8.65 11.75
C GLY A 105 -4.88 -7.43 12.61
N ARG A 106 -3.95 -7.05 13.45
CA ARG A 106 -4.09 -5.94 14.39
C ARG A 106 -3.05 -4.85 14.12
N PRO A 107 -3.32 -3.89 13.21
CA PRO A 107 -2.44 -2.73 13.03
C PRO A 107 -2.49 -1.84 14.28
N PHE A 108 -1.33 -1.35 14.72
CA PHE A 108 -1.19 -0.52 15.91
C PHE A 108 0.06 0.37 15.81
N ASP A 109 0.19 1.33 16.70
CA ASP A 109 1.27 2.31 16.76
C ASP A 109 1.40 3.23 15.53
N HIS A 110 2.35 4.15 15.62
CA HIS A 110 2.84 4.97 14.52
C HIS A 110 4.38 5.11 14.65
N PRO A 111 5.17 4.71 13.64
CA PRO A 111 4.77 4.03 12.38
C PRO A 111 4.03 2.71 12.62
N THR A 112 3.04 2.44 11.76
CA THR A 112 2.14 1.29 11.93
C THR A 112 2.90 -0.02 11.98
N LYS A 113 2.64 -0.82 13.02
CA LYS A 113 3.09 -2.20 13.20
C LYS A 113 1.94 -3.17 13.00
N LEU A 114 2.24 -4.44 12.85
CA LEU A 114 1.25 -5.50 12.71
C LEU A 114 1.40 -6.53 13.84
N GLY A 115 0.35 -6.69 14.64
CA GLY A 115 0.16 -7.82 15.55
C GLY A 115 -0.76 -8.87 14.94
N GLY A 116 -0.72 -10.06 15.50
CA GLY A 116 -1.56 -11.17 15.09
C GLY A 116 -0.78 -12.37 14.57
N THR A 117 -1.43 -13.53 14.69
CA THR A 117 -0.89 -14.82 14.24
C THR A 117 -1.22 -15.07 12.76
N ALA A 118 -0.54 -16.05 12.15
CA ALA A 118 -0.85 -16.51 10.80
C ALA A 118 -2.31 -16.98 10.67
N GLN A 119 -2.87 -17.62 11.70
CA GLN A 119 -4.28 -18.04 11.71
C GLN A 119 -5.21 -16.82 11.68
N GLN A 120 -4.94 -15.79 12.47
CA GLN A 120 -5.74 -14.55 12.44
C GLN A 120 -5.70 -13.87 11.07
N ILE A 121 -4.51 -13.77 10.45
CA ILE A 121 -4.37 -13.21 9.08
C ILE A 121 -5.21 -14.03 8.08
N GLU A 122 -5.17 -15.36 8.18
CA GLU A 122 -5.95 -16.24 7.31
C GLU A 122 -7.46 -16.04 7.49
N ASP A 123 -7.94 -15.98 8.73
CA ASP A 123 -9.35 -15.82 9.06
C ASP A 123 -9.88 -14.45 8.64
N ASP A 124 -9.13 -13.37 8.92
CA ASP A 124 -9.49 -12.00 8.52
C ASP A 124 -9.53 -11.89 6.98
N THR A 125 -8.53 -12.42 6.29
CA THR A 125 -8.47 -12.39 4.82
C THR A 125 -9.69 -13.09 4.22
N ARG A 126 -10.07 -14.27 4.73
CA ARG A 126 -11.27 -14.99 4.29
C ARG A 126 -12.54 -14.18 4.55
N ALA A 127 -12.65 -13.59 5.74
CA ALA A 127 -13.80 -12.77 6.11
C ALA A 127 -13.94 -11.53 5.23
N PHE A 128 -12.83 -10.84 4.93
CA PHE A 128 -12.84 -9.64 4.08
C PHE A 128 -13.23 -9.97 2.64
N ARG A 129 -12.74 -11.09 2.12
CA ARG A 129 -13.16 -11.56 0.79
C ARG A 129 -14.65 -11.89 0.73
N ALA A 130 -15.18 -12.54 1.78
CA ALA A 130 -16.60 -12.84 1.88
C ALA A 130 -17.48 -11.57 1.92
N LYS A 131 -16.96 -10.46 2.44
CA LYS A 131 -17.61 -9.14 2.44
C LYS A 131 -17.51 -8.39 1.10
N GLY A 132 -16.76 -8.90 0.12
CA GLY A 132 -16.58 -8.27 -1.19
C GLY A 132 -15.36 -7.37 -1.33
N CYS A 133 -14.41 -7.38 -0.37
CA CYS A 133 -13.13 -6.70 -0.55
C CYS A 133 -12.37 -7.31 -1.73
N ALA A 134 -11.64 -6.48 -2.50
CA ALA A 134 -10.87 -6.92 -3.65
C ALA A 134 -9.68 -7.81 -3.28
N GLY A 135 -9.22 -7.71 -2.05
CA GLY A 135 -8.10 -8.44 -1.50
C GLY A 135 -7.71 -7.90 -0.14
N VAL A 136 -6.44 -7.95 0.21
CA VAL A 136 -5.90 -7.42 1.47
C VAL A 136 -4.59 -6.65 1.24
N ASP A 137 -4.33 -5.69 2.13
CA ASP A 137 -3.06 -4.99 2.26
C ASP A 137 -2.36 -5.50 3.53
N LEU A 138 -1.33 -6.34 3.37
CA LEU A 138 -0.68 -7.01 4.48
C LEU A 138 0.63 -6.33 4.86
N LEU A 139 0.74 -5.85 6.11
CA LEU A 139 1.95 -5.22 6.65
C LEU A 139 2.98 -6.28 7.11
N ALA A 140 3.30 -7.27 6.27
CA ALA A 140 4.06 -8.46 6.66
C ALA A 140 5.41 -8.12 7.31
N TYR A 141 6.22 -7.24 6.70
CA TYR A 141 7.53 -6.86 7.26
C TYR A 141 7.45 -5.86 8.42
N ARG A 142 6.25 -5.50 8.85
CA ARG A 142 5.99 -4.73 10.08
C ARG A 142 5.44 -5.61 11.20
N ALA A 143 5.35 -6.93 10.98
CA ALA A 143 4.87 -7.90 11.96
C ALA A 143 5.80 -7.97 13.18
N THR A 144 5.19 -8.11 14.37
CA THR A 144 5.89 -8.17 15.66
C THR A 144 5.74 -9.51 16.36
N GLU A 145 4.81 -10.35 15.92
CA GLU A 145 4.43 -11.60 16.59
C GLU A 145 4.62 -12.84 15.73
N ALA A 146 4.87 -12.68 14.41
CA ALA A 146 4.96 -13.81 13.49
C ALA A 146 5.98 -13.55 12.37
N ASP A 147 6.43 -14.63 11.71
CA ASP A 147 7.30 -14.54 10.53
C ASP A 147 6.56 -13.88 9.36
N PRO A 148 7.15 -12.87 8.70
CA PRO A 148 6.52 -12.16 7.60
C PRO A 148 6.06 -13.07 6.45
N ILE A 149 6.86 -14.04 6.07
CA ILE A 149 6.58 -14.92 4.93
C ILE A 149 5.48 -15.92 5.26
N GLU A 150 5.41 -16.39 6.51
CA GLU A 150 4.30 -17.24 6.96
C GLU A 150 2.97 -16.47 6.97
N LEU A 151 2.98 -15.16 7.27
CA LEU A 151 1.78 -14.32 7.16
C LEU A 151 1.32 -14.17 5.71
N VAL A 152 2.26 -13.97 4.76
CA VAL A 152 1.94 -13.88 3.31
C VAL A 152 1.32 -15.20 2.83
N LYS A 153 1.92 -16.34 3.17
CA LYS A 153 1.38 -17.66 2.83
C LYS A 153 -0.01 -17.90 3.43
N ALA A 154 -0.23 -17.46 4.68
CA ALA A 154 -1.54 -17.57 5.34
C ALA A 154 -2.62 -16.76 4.60
N ALA A 155 -2.33 -15.50 4.25
CA ALA A 155 -3.24 -14.68 3.47
C ALA A 155 -3.53 -15.30 2.09
N ARG A 156 -2.48 -15.83 1.40
CA ARG A 156 -2.65 -16.48 0.09
C ARG A 156 -3.51 -17.74 0.15
N ARG A 157 -3.37 -18.57 1.20
CA ARG A 157 -4.25 -19.75 1.39
C ARG A 157 -5.72 -19.38 1.55
N ALA A 158 -5.99 -18.21 2.14
CA ALA A 158 -7.34 -17.75 2.44
C ALA A 158 -8.07 -17.13 1.26
N SER A 159 -7.36 -16.71 0.22
CA SER A 159 -7.94 -15.91 -0.86
C SER A 159 -7.16 -15.98 -2.17
N ASP A 160 -7.89 -16.01 -3.28
CA ASP A 160 -7.41 -15.78 -4.64
C ASP A 160 -7.46 -14.28 -5.05
N GLY A 161 -7.96 -13.42 -4.15
CA GLY A 161 -7.99 -11.98 -4.36
C GLY A 161 -6.60 -11.34 -4.34
N ILE A 162 -6.56 -10.03 -4.52
CA ILE A 162 -5.30 -9.27 -4.55
C ILE A 162 -4.62 -9.35 -3.17
N LEU A 163 -3.40 -9.91 -3.15
CA LEU A 163 -2.52 -9.88 -1.99
C LEU A 163 -1.43 -8.84 -2.22
N LEU A 164 -1.62 -7.66 -1.65
CA LEU A 164 -0.63 -6.60 -1.65
C LEU A 164 0.14 -6.63 -0.32
N VAL A 165 1.46 -6.49 -0.37
CA VAL A 165 2.29 -6.39 0.84
C VAL A 165 2.87 -4.99 0.94
N ALA A 166 2.49 -4.27 2.00
CA ALA A 166 2.97 -2.92 2.27
C ALA A 166 3.92 -2.86 3.47
N GLY A 167 4.68 -1.79 3.51
CA GLY A 167 5.54 -1.43 4.63
C GLY A 167 6.84 -2.23 4.73
N ALA A 168 7.93 -1.50 4.88
CA ALA A 168 9.27 -2.03 5.19
C ALA A 168 9.89 -3.01 4.17
N VAL A 169 9.43 -3.02 2.92
CA VAL A 169 10.15 -3.70 1.83
C VAL A 169 11.37 -2.87 1.46
N LYS A 170 12.58 -3.43 1.66
CA LYS A 170 13.85 -2.67 1.65
C LYS A 170 14.89 -3.18 0.65
N ASN A 171 14.69 -4.33 0.04
CA ASN A 171 15.69 -4.91 -0.84
C ASN A 171 15.09 -5.98 -1.78
N ALA A 172 15.86 -6.34 -2.81
CA ALA A 172 15.46 -7.31 -3.82
C ALA A 172 15.21 -8.73 -3.27
N ALA A 173 15.89 -9.13 -2.19
CA ALA A 173 15.68 -10.46 -1.61
C ALA A 173 14.28 -10.56 -0.99
N GLN A 174 13.82 -9.50 -0.32
CA GLN A 174 12.45 -9.44 0.20
C GLN A 174 11.41 -9.48 -0.93
N ILE A 175 11.63 -8.78 -2.06
CA ILE A 175 10.72 -8.82 -3.21
C ILE A 175 10.57 -10.26 -3.73
N ARG A 176 11.69 -10.97 -3.93
CA ARG A 176 11.65 -12.37 -4.37
C ARG A 176 10.93 -13.28 -3.37
N ALA A 177 11.22 -13.12 -2.07
CA ALA A 177 10.57 -13.92 -1.04
C ALA A 177 9.05 -13.68 -1.00
N LEU A 178 8.59 -12.45 -1.25
CA LEU A 178 7.15 -12.13 -1.36
C LEU A 178 6.52 -12.81 -2.59
N ALA A 179 7.18 -12.75 -3.74
CA ALA A 179 6.71 -13.41 -4.97
C ALA A 179 6.62 -14.92 -4.78
N ASP A 180 7.65 -15.54 -4.21
CA ASP A 180 7.70 -16.99 -3.91
C ASP A 180 6.61 -17.41 -2.91
N ALA A 181 6.21 -16.51 -2.01
CA ALA A 181 5.15 -16.75 -1.04
C ALA A 181 3.73 -16.47 -1.61
N GLY A 182 3.62 -15.96 -2.83
CA GLY A 182 2.35 -15.75 -3.55
C GLY A 182 1.76 -14.35 -3.41
N ALA A 183 2.52 -13.33 -3.03
CA ALA A 183 2.08 -11.94 -3.11
C ALA A 183 1.95 -11.49 -4.57
N ASP A 184 0.86 -10.79 -4.90
CA ASP A 184 0.64 -10.24 -6.25
C ASP A 184 1.37 -8.90 -6.46
N SER A 185 1.54 -8.15 -5.39
CA SER A 185 2.15 -6.82 -5.43
C SER A 185 2.74 -6.42 -4.08
N PHE A 186 3.58 -5.40 -4.11
CA PHE A 186 4.19 -4.83 -2.91
C PHE A 186 4.35 -3.32 -3.04
N THR A 187 4.58 -2.62 -1.92
CA THR A 187 4.88 -1.20 -1.93
C THR A 187 6.32 -0.92 -1.49
N VAL A 188 6.97 0.01 -2.17
CA VAL A 188 8.24 0.62 -1.75
C VAL A 188 8.05 2.14 -1.73
N GLY A 189 8.43 2.78 -0.63
CA GLY A 189 8.43 4.24 -0.47
C GLY A 189 9.77 4.69 0.10
N SER A 190 9.89 4.78 1.42
CA SER A 190 11.07 5.29 2.11
C SER A 190 12.38 4.69 1.61
N ALA A 191 12.46 3.37 1.39
CA ALA A 191 13.71 2.75 0.95
C ALA A 191 14.23 3.26 -0.41
N ALA A 192 13.34 3.62 -1.33
CA ALA A 192 13.72 4.24 -2.60
C ALA A 192 14.07 5.72 -2.41
N LEU A 193 13.23 6.46 -1.69
CA LEU A 193 13.42 7.89 -1.44
C LEU A 193 14.67 8.19 -0.61
N ASP A 194 15.05 7.30 0.31
CA ASP A 194 16.25 7.44 1.17
C ASP A 194 17.52 6.84 0.53
N GLY A 195 17.40 6.22 -0.65
CA GLY A 195 18.52 5.58 -1.31
C GLY A 195 18.98 4.25 -0.69
N SER A 196 18.25 3.72 0.28
CA SER A 196 18.65 2.51 1.02
C SER A 196 18.28 1.19 0.32
N PHE A 197 17.40 1.22 -0.69
CA PHE A 197 17.03 0.01 -1.45
C PHE A 197 18.23 -0.53 -2.24
N ALA A 198 18.97 0.34 -2.92
CA ALA A 198 20.17 0.02 -3.66
C ALA A 198 21.30 1.02 -3.32
N PRO A 199 22.03 0.87 -2.22
CA PRO A 199 22.93 1.89 -1.65
C PRO A 199 24.06 2.38 -2.58
N ARG A 200 24.33 1.65 -3.67
CA ARG A 200 25.32 2.04 -4.67
C ARG A 200 24.73 2.88 -5.80
N ARG A 201 23.41 3.15 -5.80
CA ARG A 201 22.69 3.94 -6.80
C ARG A 201 22.26 5.28 -6.23
N GLY A 202 22.71 6.38 -6.79
CA GLY A 202 22.60 7.71 -6.16
C GLY A 202 21.30 8.47 -6.41
N SER A 203 20.53 8.16 -7.48
CA SER A 203 19.30 8.90 -7.80
C SER A 203 18.04 8.09 -7.50
N LEU A 204 16.93 8.78 -7.24
CA LEU A 204 15.63 8.12 -7.04
C LEU A 204 15.23 7.24 -8.24
N ARG A 205 15.44 7.72 -9.47
CA ARG A 205 15.20 6.91 -10.68
C ARG A 205 16.00 5.62 -10.67
N SER A 206 17.28 5.69 -10.30
CA SER A 206 18.12 4.49 -10.26
C SER A 206 17.73 3.53 -9.12
N GLN A 207 17.24 4.05 -8.01
CA GLN A 207 16.65 3.25 -6.93
C GLN A 207 15.41 2.51 -7.42
N LEU A 208 14.47 3.23 -8.05
CA LEU A 208 13.24 2.64 -8.58
C LEU A 208 13.52 1.67 -9.74
N GLN A 209 14.51 1.96 -10.58
CA GLN A 209 14.94 0.99 -11.59
C GLN A 209 15.45 -0.31 -10.95
N ALA A 210 16.16 -0.24 -9.81
CA ALA A 210 16.57 -1.44 -9.07
C ALA A 210 15.38 -2.20 -8.48
N VAL A 211 14.32 -1.50 -8.09
CA VAL A 211 13.06 -2.14 -7.67
C VAL A 211 12.42 -2.88 -8.85
N LEU A 212 12.29 -2.24 -10.01
CA LEU A 212 11.74 -2.85 -11.23
C LEU A 212 12.58 -4.04 -11.71
N ASP A 213 13.91 -3.95 -11.63
CA ASP A 213 14.81 -5.06 -11.99
C ASP A 213 14.62 -6.27 -11.07
N ALA A 214 14.25 -6.04 -9.81
CA ALA A 214 14.02 -7.10 -8.81
C ALA A 214 12.69 -7.85 -9.00
N THR A 215 11.78 -7.35 -9.85
CA THR A 215 10.48 -8.00 -10.17
C THR A 215 10.54 -8.88 -11.43
N ARG A 216 11.67 -8.93 -12.10
CA ARG A 216 11.92 -9.74 -13.30
C ARG A 216 12.60 -11.05 -12.91
#